data_e99c0632aa150c0614ac915d7f9616e6
#
_entry.id   e99c0632aa150c0614ac915d7f9616e6
#
_cell.length_a   1.000
_cell.length_b   1.000
_cell.length_c   1.000
_cell.angle_alpha   90.00
_cell.angle_beta   90.00
_cell.angle_gamma   90.00
#
_symmetry.space_group_name_H-M   'P 1'
#
loop_
_entity.id
_entity.type
_entity.pdbx_description
1 polymer ?
#
loop_
_entity_poly.entity_id
_entity_poly.type
_entity_poly.pdbx_seq_one_letter_code
_entity_poly.pdbx_strand_id
1 'polypeptide(L)'
;MSWTDMLFSPYGRIRRRDFWLWMIAKTIGVPVLFFALLLLLKLIHLKSPDTEQLIGVIIMMVCWATFVLSNICLIVKRWHDRNKSGWLYLILFIPVLGWIWTLVECGCLDGTPARNRYGKSPKGLGEEARAF
;
A
#
# COMPACT_ATOMS: atom_id res chain seq x y z
N MET A 1 10.67 10.00 5.14
CA MET A 1 9.66 9.62 4.16
C MET A 1 8.32 10.05 4.72
N SER A 2 7.57 10.92 4.02
CA SER A 2 6.28 11.40 4.51
C SER A 2 5.22 10.29 4.48
N TRP A 3 4.12 10.45 5.22
CA TRP A 3 3.01 9.50 5.22
C TRP A 3 2.37 9.38 3.83
N THR A 4 2.28 10.50 3.12
CA THR A 4 1.78 10.56 1.74
C THR A 4 2.69 9.83 0.77
N ASP A 5 4.01 9.97 0.90
CA ASP A 5 4.98 9.25 0.08
C ASP A 5 4.94 7.74 0.33
N MET A 6 4.63 7.32 1.57
CA MET A 6 4.47 5.91 1.89
C MET A 6 3.30 5.28 1.15
N LEU A 7 2.15 5.95 1.09
CA LEU A 7 0.91 5.39 0.58
C LEU A 7 0.68 5.63 -0.92
N PHE A 8 1.14 6.76 -1.46
CA PHE A 8 0.76 7.20 -2.82
C PHE A 8 1.93 7.35 -3.79
N SER A 9 3.18 7.25 -3.34
CA SER A 9 4.33 7.24 -4.24
C SER A 9 4.78 5.81 -4.52
N PRO A 10 4.97 5.38 -5.77
CA PRO A 10 5.55 4.06 -6.10
C PRO A 10 7.07 4.04 -5.97
N TYR A 11 7.72 5.18 -5.75
CA TYR A 11 9.17 5.30 -5.71
C TYR A 11 9.74 4.95 -4.34
N GLY A 12 10.99 4.45 -4.34
CA GLY A 12 11.72 4.12 -3.12
C GLY A 12 11.58 2.66 -2.71
N ARG A 13 12.00 2.38 -1.48
CA ARG A 13 12.08 1.04 -0.88
C ARG A 13 11.43 1.05 0.50
N ILE A 14 10.84 -0.07 0.90
CA ILE A 14 10.19 -0.23 2.21
C ILE A 14 10.68 -1.50 2.91
N ARG A 15 10.88 -1.43 4.24
CA ARG A 15 11.23 -2.60 5.07
C ARG A 15 10.06 -3.57 5.15
N ARG A 16 10.37 -4.87 5.37
CA ARG A 16 9.36 -5.91 5.59
C ARG A 16 8.41 -5.58 6.74
N ARG A 17 8.93 -5.10 7.88
CA ARG A 17 8.13 -4.70 9.03
C ARG A 17 7.16 -3.58 8.68
N ASP A 18 7.64 -2.53 8.01
CA ASP A 18 6.83 -1.37 7.67
C ASP A 18 5.78 -1.73 6.60
N PHE A 19 6.12 -2.64 5.66
CA PHE A 19 5.16 -3.19 4.70
C PHE A 19 3.97 -3.85 5.41
N TRP A 20 4.22 -4.74 6.38
CA TRP A 20 3.15 -5.40 7.12
C TRP A 20 2.35 -4.44 7.99
N LEU A 21 3.01 -3.52 8.69
CA LEU A 21 2.33 -2.51 9.50
C LEU A 21 1.37 -1.68 8.66
N TRP A 22 1.81 -1.20 7.47
CA TRP A 22 0.96 -0.44 6.58
C TRP A 22 -0.13 -1.28 5.92
N MET A 23 0.14 -2.52 5.57
CA MET A 23 -0.88 -3.44 5.05
C MET A 23 -2.00 -3.65 6.07
N ILE A 24 -1.68 -3.95 7.32
CA ILE A 24 -2.65 -4.14 8.40
C ILE A 24 -3.39 -2.83 8.69
N ALA A 25 -2.65 -1.73 8.88
CA ALA A 25 -3.23 -0.44 9.23
C ALA A 25 -4.29 0.02 8.22
N LYS A 26 -4.02 -0.10 6.91
CA LYS A 26 -5.00 0.30 5.88
C LYS A 26 -6.12 -0.73 5.69
N THR A 27 -5.83 -2.03 5.86
CA THR A 27 -6.87 -3.08 5.73
C THR A 27 -7.94 -2.93 6.81
N ILE A 28 -7.58 -2.42 7.98
CA ILE A 28 -8.52 -2.08 9.05
C ILE A 28 -9.01 -0.64 8.91
N GLY A 29 -8.12 0.31 8.68
CA GLY A 29 -8.42 1.74 8.71
C GLY A 29 -9.36 2.20 7.60
N VAL A 30 -9.21 1.68 6.38
CA VAL A 30 -10.07 2.09 5.25
C VAL A 30 -11.52 1.64 5.44
N PRO A 31 -11.83 0.38 5.80
CA PRO A 31 -13.20 -0.01 6.15
C PRO A 31 -13.77 0.76 7.32
N VAL A 32 -13.01 0.97 8.39
CA VAL A 32 -13.46 1.77 9.55
C VAL A 32 -13.83 3.19 9.13
N LEU A 33 -12.97 3.84 8.33
CA LEU A 33 -13.26 5.17 7.80
C LEU A 33 -14.52 5.16 6.92
N PHE A 34 -14.67 4.17 6.05
CA PHE A 34 -15.84 4.00 5.17
C PHE A 34 -17.14 3.92 5.99
N PHE A 35 -17.18 3.03 6.99
CA PHE A 35 -18.37 2.89 7.84
C PHE A 35 -18.64 4.14 8.69
N ALA A 36 -17.60 4.81 9.18
CA ALA A 36 -17.76 6.07 9.91
C ALA A 36 -18.35 7.17 9.03
N LEU A 37 -17.92 7.29 7.77
CA LEU A 37 -18.47 8.24 6.81
C LEU A 37 -19.92 7.93 6.45
N LEU A 38 -20.29 6.65 6.29
CA LEU A 38 -21.68 6.25 6.05
C LEU A 38 -22.58 6.56 7.27
N LEU A 39 -22.07 6.33 8.49
CA LEU A 39 -22.80 6.68 9.70
C LEU A 39 -23.02 8.19 9.80
N LEU A 40 -21.98 8.97 9.54
CA LEU A 40 -22.07 10.43 9.52
C LEU A 40 -23.08 10.89 8.47
N LEU A 41 -23.08 10.32 7.27
CA LEU A 41 -24.05 10.63 6.21
C LEU A 41 -25.49 10.41 6.68
N LYS A 42 -25.77 9.30 7.37
CA LYS A 42 -27.09 9.00 7.96
C LYS A 42 -27.49 9.99 9.05
N LEU A 43 -26.54 10.46 9.87
CA LEU A 43 -26.80 11.43 10.93
C LEU A 43 -27.14 12.83 10.39
N ILE A 44 -26.68 13.19 9.19
CA ILE A 44 -26.98 14.48 8.54
C ILE A 44 -28.42 14.55 8.02
N HIS A 45 -29.13 13.44 7.89
CA HIS A 45 -30.51 13.35 7.41
C HIS A 45 -30.79 14.18 6.15
N LEU A 46 -30.24 13.72 5.03
CA LEU A 46 -30.49 14.38 3.74
C LEU A 46 -31.98 14.25 3.36
N LYS A 47 -32.52 15.31 2.78
CA LYS A 47 -33.95 15.38 2.42
C LYS A 47 -34.39 14.40 1.32
N SER A 48 -33.44 13.90 0.52
CA SER A 48 -33.70 12.99 -0.59
C SER A 48 -32.93 11.68 -0.43
N PRO A 49 -33.60 10.52 -0.44
CA PRO A 49 -32.95 9.22 -0.38
C PRO A 49 -32.03 8.97 -1.58
N ASP A 50 -32.36 9.48 -2.76
CA ASP A 50 -31.54 9.34 -3.96
C ASP A 50 -30.19 10.07 -3.81
N THR A 51 -30.19 11.25 -3.19
CA THR A 51 -28.97 12.02 -2.91
C THR A 51 -28.08 11.29 -1.88
N GLU A 52 -28.69 10.72 -0.85
CA GLU A 52 -27.95 9.94 0.16
C GLU A 52 -27.28 8.72 -0.46
N GLN A 53 -28.00 8.00 -1.32
CA GLN A 53 -27.46 6.84 -2.03
C GLN A 53 -26.31 7.22 -2.97
N LEU A 54 -26.46 8.31 -3.73
CA LEU A 54 -25.41 8.79 -4.64
C LEU A 54 -24.13 9.15 -3.88
N ILE A 55 -24.25 9.88 -2.77
CA ILE A 55 -23.09 10.24 -1.94
C ILE A 55 -22.46 8.98 -1.35
N GLY A 56 -23.24 8.02 -0.88
CA GLY A 56 -22.74 6.73 -0.39
C GLY A 56 -21.93 5.97 -1.43
N VAL A 57 -22.38 5.94 -2.69
CA VAL A 57 -21.63 5.32 -3.81
C VAL A 57 -20.33 6.08 -4.07
N ILE A 58 -20.34 7.40 -4.06
CA ILE A 58 -19.12 8.22 -4.24
C ILE A 58 -18.10 7.94 -3.14
N ILE A 59 -18.53 7.91 -1.88
CA ILE A 59 -17.68 7.56 -0.73
C ILE A 59 -17.05 6.17 -0.94
N MET A 60 -17.85 5.19 -1.33
CA MET A 60 -17.38 3.83 -1.60
C MET A 60 -16.31 3.81 -2.69
N MET A 61 -16.53 4.51 -3.81
CA MET A 61 -15.57 4.55 -4.91
C MET A 61 -14.25 5.21 -4.52
N VAL A 62 -14.30 6.31 -3.75
CA VAL A 62 -13.10 7.02 -3.27
C VAL A 62 -12.31 6.15 -2.29
N CYS A 63 -12.98 5.50 -1.33
CA CYS A 63 -12.33 4.59 -0.38
C CYS A 63 -11.69 3.40 -1.10
N TRP A 64 -12.40 2.81 -2.07
CA TRP A 64 -11.90 1.70 -2.87
C TRP A 64 -10.68 2.10 -3.71
N ALA A 65 -10.75 3.22 -4.43
CA ALA A 65 -9.64 3.72 -5.23
C ALA A 65 -8.40 3.99 -4.36
N THR A 66 -8.58 4.64 -3.21
CA THR A 66 -7.51 4.88 -2.24
C THR A 66 -6.89 3.58 -1.73
N PHE A 67 -7.71 2.59 -1.43
CA PHE A 67 -7.26 1.28 -0.99
C PHE A 67 -6.44 0.57 -2.07
N VAL A 68 -6.92 0.53 -3.31
CA VAL A 68 -6.23 -0.12 -4.44
C VAL A 68 -4.91 0.58 -4.75
N LEU A 69 -4.90 1.91 -4.89
CA LEU A 69 -3.69 2.67 -5.20
C LEU A 69 -2.61 2.50 -4.12
N SER A 70 -2.99 2.57 -2.86
CA SER A 70 -2.03 2.37 -1.76
C SER A 70 -1.49 0.94 -1.70
N ASN A 71 -2.28 -0.08 -2.09
CA ASN A 71 -1.80 -1.45 -2.23
C ASN A 71 -0.74 -1.58 -3.32
N ILE A 72 -1.02 -1.02 -4.49
CA ILE A 72 -0.06 -1.01 -5.62
C ILE A 72 1.25 -0.37 -5.18
N CYS A 73 1.21 0.82 -4.59
CA CYS A 73 2.41 1.54 -4.17
C CYS A 73 3.25 0.76 -3.15
N LEU A 74 2.61 0.13 -2.15
CA LEU A 74 3.31 -0.65 -1.13
C LEU A 74 3.97 -1.91 -1.72
N ILE A 75 3.27 -2.63 -2.58
CA ILE A 75 3.78 -3.83 -3.24
C ILE A 75 4.93 -3.48 -4.19
N VAL A 76 4.78 -2.43 -5.00
CA VAL A 76 5.84 -1.95 -5.90
C VAL A 76 7.10 -1.58 -5.13
N LYS A 77 7.00 -0.80 -4.03
CA LYS A 77 8.16 -0.48 -3.17
C LYS A 77 8.82 -1.72 -2.58
N ARG A 78 8.04 -2.74 -2.31
CA ARG A 78 8.58 -3.98 -1.77
C ARG A 78 9.33 -4.78 -2.84
N TRP A 79 8.84 -4.81 -4.10
CA TRP A 79 9.60 -5.33 -5.24
C TRP A 79 10.90 -4.56 -5.47
N HIS A 80 10.86 -3.22 -5.34
CA HIS A 80 12.03 -2.37 -5.43
C HIS A 80 13.06 -2.66 -4.32
N ASP A 81 12.61 -2.98 -3.10
CA ASP A 81 13.49 -3.37 -2.01
C ASP A 81 14.24 -4.68 -2.30
N ARG A 82 13.63 -5.55 -3.11
CA ARG A 82 14.24 -6.79 -3.64
C ARG A 82 15.04 -6.59 -4.92
N ASN A 83 15.27 -5.36 -5.35
CA ASN A 83 15.91 -5.00 -6.63
C ASN A 83 15.18 -5.53 -7.87
N LYS A 84 13.89 -5.77 -7.76
CA LYS A 84 13.02 -6.27 -8.83
C LYS A 84 12.15 -5.15 -9.38
N SER A 85 11.69 -5.29 -10.64
CA SER A 85 10.84 -4.31 -11.28
C SER A 85 9.46 -4.23 -10.61
N GLY A 86 8.91 -3.02 -10.46
CA GLY A 86 7.55 -2.81 -9.98
C GLY A 86 6.47 -3.41 -10.88
N TRP A 87 6.77 -3.65 -12.17
CA TRP A 87 5.88 -4.34 -13.10
C TRP A 87 5.52 -5.77 -12.68
N LEU A 88 6.31 -6.37 -11.79
CA LEU A 88 5.97 -7.65 -11.18
C LEU A 88 4.68 -7.61 -10.35
N TYR A 89 4.16 -6.43 -10.05
CA TYR A 89 2.81 -6.29 -9.51
C TYR A 89 1.75 -6.99 -10.39
N LEU A 90 1.94 -7.03 -11.71
CA LEU A 90 1.02 -7.68 -12.64
C LEU A 90 0.88 -9.19 -12.42
N ILE A 91 1.80 -9.83 -11.72
CA ILE A 91 1.70 -11.26 -11.36
C ILE A 91 0.47 -11.54 -10.47
N LEU A 92 -0.06 -10.53 -9.77
CA LEU A 92 -1.28 -10.65 -8.98
C LEU A 92 -2.53 -10.96 -9.81
N PHE A 93 -2.49 -10.72 -11.13
CA PHE A 93 -3.56 -11.14 -12.05
C PHE A 93 -3.57 -12.64 -12.31
N ILE A 94 -2.51 -13.36 -11.93
CA ILE A 94 -2.51 -14.83 -11.92
C ILE A 94 -3.09 -15.27 -10.58
N PRO A 95 -4.32 -15.79 -10.53
CA PRO A 95 -4.96 -16.15 -9.27
C PRO A 95 -4.17 -17.26 -8.57
N VAL A 96 -4.17 -17.23 -7.26
CA VAL A 96 -3.47 -18.16 -6.34
C VAL A 96 -1.95 -18.08 -6.45
N LEU A 97 -1.37 -18.42 -7.61
CA LEU A 97 0.10 -18.43 -7.78
C LEU A 97 0.72 -17.03 -7.61
N GLY A 98 0.11 -16.02 -8.22
CA GLY A 98 0.58 -14.63 -8.10
C GLY A 98 0.46 -14.10 -6.66
N TRP A 99 -0.61 -14.48 -5.96
CA TRP A 99 -0.81 -14.08 -4.56
C TRP A 99 0.20 -14.75 -3.63
N ILE A 100 0.41 -16.05 -3.75
CA ILE A 100 1.40 -16.79 -2.96
C ILE A 100 2.81 -16.24 -3.25
N TRP A 101 3.14 -16.05 -4.53
CA TRP A 101 4.45 -15.51 -4.91
C TRP A 101 4.69 -14.13 -4.32
N THR A 102 3.73 -13.22 -4.46
CA THR A 102 3.83 -11.86 -3.90
C THR A 102 3.91 -11.89 -2.37
N LEU A 103 3.14 -12.77 -1.72
CA LEU A 103 3.20 -12.93 -0.26
C LEU A 103 4.60 -13.36 0.19
N VAL A 104 5.18 -14.36 -0.47
CA VAL A 104 6.52 -14.86 -0.13
C VAL A 104 7.59 -13.80 -0.41
N GLU A 105 7.60 -13.23 -1.59
CA GLU A 105 8.60 -12.24 -2.01
C GLU A 105 8.52 -10.93 -1.24
N CYS A 106 7.32 -10.39 -1.09
CA CYS A 106 7.12 -9.09 -0.43
C CYS A 106 6.97 -9.21 1.09
N GLY A 107 6.36 -10.29 1.57
CA GLY A 107 6.04 -10.46 2.98
C GLY A 107 7.10 -11.21 3.79
N CYS A 108 7.69 -12.27 3.22
CA CYS A 108 8.55 -13.19 3.97
C CYS A 108 10.04 -12.93 3.76
N LEU A 109 10.47 -12.61 2.53
CA LEU A 109 11.88 -12.48 2.20
C LEU A 109 12.42 -11.08 2.50
N ASP A 110 13.67 -11.00 2.94
CA ASP A 110 14.35 -9.72 3.18
C ASP A 110 14.73 -9.02 1.87
N GLY A 111 14.80 -7.68 1.92
CA GLY A 111 15.30 -6.86 0.83
C GLY A 111 16.82 -6.92 0.68
N THR A 112 17.34 -6.34 -0.41
CA THR A 112 18.78 -6.25 -0.63
C THR A 112 19.43 -5.40 0.46
N PRO A 113 20.54 -5.86 1.09
CA PRO A 113 21.14 -5.14 2.22
C PRO A 113 21.78 -3.82 1.79
N ALA A 114 22.39 -3.78 0.62
CA ALA A 114 23.07 -2.61 0.10
C ALA A 114 22.15 -1.69 -0.72
N ARG A 115 22.71 -0.55 -1.16
CA ARG A 115 22.07 0.32 -2.15
C ARG A 115 21.83 -0.46 -3.44
N ASN A 116 20.63 -0.33 -3.99
CA ASN A 116 20.26 -0.90 -5.29
C ASN A 116 19.81 0.21 -6.26
N ARG A 117 19.35 -0.17 -7.45
CA ARG A 117 18.89 0.77 -8.49
C ARG A 117 17.70 1.66 -8.07
N TYR A 118 16.98 1.30 -7.03
CA TYR A 118 15.83 2.06 -6.51
C TYR A 118 16.16 2.90 -5.28
N GLY A 119 17.40 2.92 -4.84
CA GLY A 119 17.87 3.79 -3.78
C GLY A 119 18.61 3.08 -2.64
N LYS A 120 18.85 3.86 -1.58
CA LYS A 120 19.53 3.40 -0.36
C LYS A 120 18.73 2.32 0.35
N SER A 121 19.45 1.45 1.10
CA SER A 121 18.78 0.46 1.94
C SER A 121 17.93 1.15 3.03
N PRO A 122 16.65 0.80 3.18
CA PRO A 122 15.85 1.36 4.26
C PRO A 122 16.31 0.89 5.65
N LYS A 123 17.16 -0.14 5.72
CA LYS A 123 17.79 -0.62 6.96
C LYS A 123 19.09 0.14 7.32
N GLY A 124 19.59 1.03 6.44
CA GLY A 124 20.87 1.73 6.63
C GLY A 124 22.10 0.83 6.48
N LEU A 125 21.92 -0.44 6.18
CA LEU A 125 23.02 -1.40 6.01
C LEU A 125 23.77 -1.11 4.70
N GLY A 126 25.10 -1.14 4.76
CA GLY A 126 25.97 -0.99 3.58
C GLY A 126 26.41 0.45 3.27
N GLU A 127 26.07 1.45 4.07
CA GLU A 127 26.69 2.78 3.99
C GLU A 127 28.01 2.82 4.76
N GLU A 128 28.12 2.08 5.86
CA GLU A 128 29.34 2.01 6.68
C GLU A 128 30.47 1.26 5.98
N ALA A 129 30.17 0.30 5.11
CA ALA A 129 31.19 -0.46 4.37
C ALA A 129 31.92 0.35 3.27
N ARG A 130 31.50 1.58 2.98
CA ARG A 130 32.17 2.48 2.01
C ARG A 130 32.88 3.67 2.65
N ALA A 131 32.89 3.73 3.98
CA ALA A 131 33.60 4.77 4.74
C ALA A 131 35.05 4.38 5.09
N PHE A 132 35.54 3.22 4.62
CA PHE A 132 36.92 2.75 4.77
C PHE A 132 37.56 2.49 3.42
#